data_5bf3c2e7bbc6bca77119ff4dca53a199
#
_entry.id   5bf3c2e7bbc6bca77119ff4dca53a199
#
_cell.length_a   1.000
_cell.length_b   1.000
_cell.length_c   1.000
_cell.angle_alpha   90.00
_cell.angle_beta   90.00
_cell.angle_gamma   90.00
#
_symmetry.space_group_name_H-M   'P 1'
#
loop_
_entity.id
_entity.type
_entity.pdbx_description
1 polymer ?
#
loop_
_entity_poly.entity_id
_entity_poly.type
_entity_poly.pdbx_seq_one_letter_code
_entity_poly.pdbx_strand_id
1 'polypeptide(L)'
;DWGGSFEWDGAVCAALASPFGHAAFRPLQREVVNATLASEDVFAVLPTGAGKSLLYHLPGVVRPGLTLVVSPLVSLMEDQVHKLLGLGVRAALLAADATDRAQAAAIQNAAADPAASGLRFLYVTPERIAKSKLLMSRLQKCHVSGQLARVAIDEAHCCSAQGHDFRPDFLALGSLRDNFPSAPILALTATASDAVRADVQAILQMRRVVCFRGHFDRTNLRYEVRPKPAEPALLDEMAAVCRRHGGGGIVYTLSRADAEKVAGGLVERGVVAAAYHAGCDSAQRRSLQAAWQAGAAQVVVATIAFGLGIDKPDVRFVLHHTMSKSLEAYYQESGRAGRDGVDAEVIAWWKPSDMYRLASLACESRDRSAAMAQLMAAASYCEAPASCRREAFSTLFQQPVHQCWADGARRRRRCCDNCAAP
;
A
#
# COMPACT_ATOMS: atom_id res chain seq x y z
N ASP A 1 -18.37 20.63 -5.60
CA ASP A 1 -18.18 19.45 -6.48
C ASP A 1 -16.76 19.40 -6.98
N TRP A 2 -16.00 18.38 -6.56
CA TRP A 2 -14.58 18.21 -6.93
C TRP A 2 -14.38 17.54 -8.29
N GLY A 3 -15.43 17.02 -8.92
CA GLY A 3 -15.44 16.48 -10.28
C GLY A 3 -15.62 17.54 -11.37
N GLY A 4 -15.93 18.77 -10.98
CA GLY A 4 -16.16 19.92 -11.88
C GLY A 4 -14.89 20.42 -12.59
N SER A 5 -15.04 21.55 -13.28
CA SER A 5 -13.93 22.21 -13.99
C SER A 5 -13.25 23.26 -13.11
N PHE A 6 -11.91 23.28 -13.19
CA PHE A 6 -11.05 24.19 -12.42
C PHE A 6 -10.02 24.87 -13.33
N GLU A 7 -9.52 26.01 -12.91
CA GLU A 7 -8.50 26.79 -13.65
C GLU A 7 -7.23 26.01 -13.98
N TRP A 8 -6.90 24.98 -13.18
CA TRP A 8 -5.72 24.13 -13.36
C TRP A 8 -5.94 22.91 -14.23
N ASP A 9 -7.15 22.66 -14.76
CA ASP A 9 -7.47 21.44 -15.55
C ASP A 9 -6.52 21.21 -16.73
N GLY A 10 -6.19 22.29 -17.46
CA GLY A 10 -5.23 22.19 -18.58
C GLY A 10 -3.84 21.70 -18.13
N ALA A 11 -3.31 22.28 -17.03
CA ALA A 11 -2.02 21.89 -16.47
C ALA A 11 -2.05 20.48 -15.89
N VAL A 12 -3.15 20.09 -15.23
CA VAL A 12 -3.37 18.77 -14.66
C VAL A 12 -3.43 17.71 -15.76
N CYS A 13 -4.19 17.94 -16.83
CA CYS A 13 -4.27 17.00 -17.96
C CYS A 13 -2.92 16.87 -18.68
N ALA A 14 -2.21 17.97 -18.88
CA ALA A 14 -0.88 17.96 -19.49
C ALA A 14 0.12 17.16 -18.63
N ALA A 15 0.15 17.39 -17.31
CA ALA A 15 1.03 16.68 -16.41
C ALA A 15 0.65 15.20 -16.26
N LEU A 16 -0.63 14.85 -16.29
CA LEU A 16 -1.11 13.48 -16.29
C LEU A 16 -0.60 12.69 -17.51
N ALA A 17 -0.66 13.32 -18.70
CA ALA A 17 -0.18 12.73 -19.94
C ALA A 17 1.37 12.71 -20.01
N SER A 18 2.03 13.79 -19.58
CA SER A 18 3.49 13.90 -19.56
C SER A 18 3.89 14.79 -18.35
N PRO A 19 4.69 14.29 -17.40
CA PRO A 19 5.55 13.11 -17.49
C PRO A 19 4.93 11.78 -17.03
N PHE A 20 3.69 11.75 -16.45
CA PHE A 20 3.19 10.53 -15.81
C PHE A 20 2.71 9.43 -16.78
N GLY A 21 2.47 9.74 -18.06
CA GLY A 21 2.13 8.74 -19.07
C GLY A 21 0.75 8.10 -18.94
N HIS A 22 -0.21 8.80 -18.28
CA HIS A 22 -1.56 8.29 -18.11
C HIS A 22 -2.55 8.97 -19.05
N ALA A 23 -3.35 8.16 -19.75
CA ALA A 23 -4.38 8.66 -20.68
C ALA A 23 -5.62 9.23 -19.97
N ALA A 24 -5.92 8.74 -18.75
CA ALA A 24 -7.10 9.14 -18.00
C ALA A 24 -6.90 8.90 -16.49
N PHE A 25 -7.68 9.59 -15.69
CA PHE A 25 -7.78 9.35 -14.25
C PHE A 25 -8.53 8.04 -13.96
N ARG A 26 -8.11 7.37 -12.90
CA ARG A 26 -8.90 6.33 -12.26
C ARG A 26 -10.00 6.97 -11.39
N PRO A 27 -11.05 6.22 -11.02
CA PRO A 27 -12.12 6.74 -10.16
C PRO A 27 -11.60 7.47 -8.93
N LEU A 28 -12.15 8.63 -8.63
CA LEU A 28 -11.83 9.55 -7.53
C LEU A 28 -10.44 10.22 -7.61
N GLN A 29 -9.57 9.85 -8.56
CA GLN A 29 -8.25 10.51 -8.61
C GLN A 29 -8.36 11.99 -8.97
N ARG A 30 -9.22 12.36 -9.93
CA ARG A 30 -9.42 13.76 -10.34
C ARG A 30 -9.96 14.60 -9.19
N GLU A 31 -10.96 14.08 -8.49
CA GLU A 31 -11.61 14.77 -7.38
C GLU A 31 -10.63 15.00 -6.22
N VAL A 32 -9.82 14.00 -5.86
CA VAL A 32 -8.78 14.15 -4.83
C VAL A 32 -7.69 15.14 -5.25
N VAL A 33 -7.24 15.10 -6.51
CA VAL A 33 -6.26 16.04 -7.06
C VAL A 33 -6.80 17.47 -7.00
N ASN A 34 -8.05 17.68 -7.38
CA ASN A 34 -8.69 19.00 -7.36
C ASN A 34 -8.81 19.55 -5.93
N ALA A 35 -9.29 18.75 -4.97
CA ALA A 35 -9.35 19.15 -3.57
C ALA A 35 -7.95 19.49 -3.00
N THR A 36 -6.94 18.68 -3.37
CA THR A 36 -5.53 18.91 -2.97
C THR A 36 -4.97 20.20 -3.58
N LEU A 37 -5.28 20.51 -4.84
CA LEU A 37 -4.88 21.75 -5.51
C LEU A 37 -5.62 22.97 -4.94
N ALA A 38 -6.85 22.80 -4.47
CA ALA A 38 -7.60 23.84 -3.76
C ALA A 38 -7.06 24.12 -2.34
N SER A 39 -6.00 23.41 -1.93
CA SER A 39 -5.38 23.56 -0.60
C SER A 39 -6.29 23.14 0.56
N GLU A 40 -7.22 22.22 0.32
CA GLU A 40 -8.03 21.61 1.37
C GLU A 40 -7.23 20.51 2.11
N ASP A 41 -7.59 20.28 3.37
CA ASP A 41 -7.17 19.06 4.04
C ASP A 41 -7.99 17.88 3.48
N VAL A 42 -7.31 16.87 2.98
CA VAL A 42 -7.95 15.74 2.29
C VAL A 42 -7.65 14.43 3.00
N PHE A 43 -8.69 13.64 3.25
CA PHE A 43 -8.56 12.26 3.71
C PHE A 43 -9.08 11.31 2.63
N ALA A 44 -8.22 10.50 2.02
CA ALA A 44 -8.62 9.60 0.96
C ALA A 44 -8.35 8.14 1.31
N VAL A 45 -9.42 7.33 1.35
CA VAL A 45 -9.37 5.88 1.49
C VAL A 45 -9.57 5.27 0.11
N LEU A 46 -8.50 4.83 -0.50
CA LEU A 46 -8.52 4.25 -1.85
C LEU A 46 -7.86 2.87 -1.85
N PRO A 47 -8.45 1.86 -2.51
CA PRO A 47 -7.95 0.50 -2.47
C PRO A 47 -6.49 0.40 -2.95
N THR A 48 -5.83 -0.69 -2.59
CA THR A 48 -4.50 -1.00 -3.12
C THR A 48 -4.57 -1.07 -4.65
N GLY A 49 -3.60 -0.44 -5.32
CA GLY A 49 -3.59 -0.37 -6.79
C GLY A 49 -4.40 0.78 -7.40
N ALA A 50 -5.11 1.59 -6.60
CA ALA A 50 -5.83 2.76 -7.12
C ALA A 50 -4.93 3.93 -7.58
N GLY A 51 -3.61 3.81 -7.41
CA GLY A 51 -2.65 4.86 -7.80
C GLY A 51 -2.59 6.03 -6.82
N LYS A 52 -2.58 5.74 -5.51
CA LYS A 52 -2.54 6.76 -4.44
C LYS A 52 -1.38 7.75 -4.58
N SER A 53 -0.20 7.31 -5.01
CA SER A 53 0.97 8.19 -5.16
C SER A 53 0.74 9.32 -6.17
N LEU A 54 -0.07 9.10 -7.21
CA LEU A 54 -0.41 10.15 -8.19
C LEU A 54 -1.14 11.33 -7.53
N LEU A 55 -1.87 11.09 -6.43
CA LEU A 55 -2.68 12.10 -5.74
C LEU A 55 -1.85 13.21 -5.08
N TYR A 56 -0.58 12.96 -4.79
CA TYR A 56 0.36 13.99 -4.34
C TYR A 56 1.44 14.31 -5.39
N HIS A 57 1.79 13.37 -6.27
CA HIS A 57 2.75 13.64 -7.34
C HIS A 57 2.20 14.67 -8.33
N LEU A 58 1.00 14.44 -8.84
CA LEU A 58 0.41 15.32 -9.85
C LEU A 58 0.23 16.75 -9.35
N PRO A 59 -0.39 17.01 -8.18
CA PRO A 59 -0.44 18.36 -7.62
C PRO A 59 0.94 18.96 -7.34
N GLY A 60 1.92 18.12 -6.91
CA GLY A 60 3.28 18.56 -6.66
C GLY A 60 4.05 18.94 -7.93
N VAL A 61 3.71 18.43 -9.11
CA VAL A 61 4.26 18.85 -10.41
C VAL A 61 3.53 20.09 -10.94
N VAL A 62 2.21 20.14 -10.82
CA VAL A 62 1.38 21.23 -11.36
C VAL A 62 1.61 22.55 -10.61
N ARG A 63 1.66 22.53 -9.27
CA ARG A 63 1.92 23.73 -8.47
C ARG A 63 3.36 23.80 -7.96
N PRO A 64 4.00 24.99 -7.98
CA PRO A 64 5.34 25.16 -7.40
C PRO A 64 5.35 24.96 -5.89
N GLY A 65 6.53 24.70 -5.35
CA GLY A 65 6.79 24.48 -3.93
C GLY A 65 7.09 23.02 -3.57
N LEU A 66 7.46 22.79 -2.33
CA LEU A 66 7.84 21.50 -1.78
C LEU A 66 6.61 20.70 -1.34
N THR A 67 6.50 19.48 -1.80
CA THR A 67 5.61 18.48 -1.21
C THR A 67 6.42 17.61 -0.24
N LEU A 68 6.14 17.72 1.05
CA LEU A 68 6.68 16.82 2.07
C LEU A 68 5.85 15.53 2.07
N VAL A 69 6.49 14.40 1.82
CA VAL A 69 5.83 13.08 1.83
C VAL A 69 6.35 12.29 3.02
N VAL A 70 5.46 11.94 3.93
CA VAL A 70 5.78 11.07 5.08
C VAL A 70 5.26 9.65 4.78
N SER A 71 6.15 8.67 4.79
CA SER A 71 5.82 7.27 4.55
C SER A 71 6.62 6.35 5.48
N PRO A 72 6.05 5.21 5.93
CA PRO A 72 6.73 4.32 6.86
C PRO A 72 7.80 3.43 6.23
N LEU A 73 7.96 3.47 4.91
CA LEU A 73 8.71 2.48 4.15
C LEU A 73 9.78 3.08 3.27
N VAL A 74 11.02 2.86 3.69
CA VAL A 74 12.20 3.36 2.97
C VAL A 74 12.26 2.82 1.55
N SER A 75 12.05 1.52 1.34
CA SER A 75 12.11 0.91 0.00
C SER A 75 11.06 1.46 -0.97
N LEU A 76 9.83 1.73 -0.48
CA LEU A 76 8.80 2.38 -1.29
C LEU A 76 9.22 3.81 -1.66
N MET A 77 9.73 4.56 -0.69
CA MET A 77 10.19 5.92 -0.93
C MET A 77 11.35 5.97 -1.94
N GLU A 78 12.31 5.01 -1.85
CA GLU A 78 13.39 4.85 -2.83
C GLU A 78 12.85 4.64 -4.25
N ASP A 79 11.89 3.73 -4.41
CA ASP A 79 11.24 3.46 -5.70
C ASP A 79 10.51 4.71 -6.24
N GLN A 80 9.78 5.45 -5.38
CA GLN A 80 9.08 6.67 -5.78
C GLN A 80 10.06 7.77 -6.20
N VAL A 81 11.13 7.98 -5.41
CA VAL A 81 12.18 8.96 -5.73
C VAL A 81 12.86 8.60 -7.05
N HIS A 82 13.22 7.33 -7.24
CA HIS A 82 13.84 6.87 -8.50
C HIS A 82 12.94 7.12 -9.70
N LYS A 83 11.65 6.80 -9.61
CA LYS A 83 10.65 7.07 -10.66
C LYS A 83 10.54 8.56 -10.96
N LEU A 84 10.43 9.42 -9.94
CA LEU A 84 10.33 10.87 -10.14
C LEU A 84 11.59 11.44 -10.81
N LEU A 85 12.77 11.02 -10.38
CA LEU A 85 14.03 11.43 -11.01
C LEU A 85 14.11 10.98 -12.48
N GLY A 86 13.66 9.76 -12.79
CA GLY A 86 13.54 9.27 -14.17
C GLY A 86 12.57 10.08 -15.04
N LEU A 87 11.59 10.74 -14.42
CA LEU A 87 10.65 11.66 -15.07
C LEU A 87 11.16 13.12 -15.12
N GLY A 88 12.40 13.37 -14.70
CA GLY A 88 12.99 14.72 -14.64
C GLY A 88 12.48 15.58 -13.47
N VAL A 89 11.76 14.99 -12.51
CA VAL A 89 11.22 15.70 -11.34
C VAL A 89 12.18 15.54 -10.15
N ARG A 90 12.68 16.64 -9.60
CA ARG A 90 13.62 16.60 -8.49
C ARG A 90 12.93 16.12 -7.20
N ALA A 91 13.40 14.99 -6.69
CA ALA A 91 12.95 14.36 -5.46
C ALA A 91 14.14 13.88 -4.63
N ALA A 92 13.98 13.87 -3.33
CA ALA A 92 15.00 13.37 -2.41
C ALA A 92 14.37 12.53 -1.28
N LEU A 93 15.15 11.61 -0.72
CA LEU A 93 14.78 10.78 0.42
C LEU A 93 15.69 11.09 1.60
N LEU A 94 15.09 11.24 2.78
CA LEU A 94 15.80 11.41 4.04
C LEU A 94 15.26 10.43 5.09
N ALA A 95 15.81 9.22 5.11
CA ALA A 95 15.43 8.18 6.05
C ALA A 95 16.06 8.40 7.44
N ALA A 96 15.55 7.71 8.46
CA ALA A 96 16.05 7.81 9.83
C ALA A 96 17.50 7.29 9.98
N ASP A 97 17.84 6.26 9.22
CA ASP A 97 19.11 5.54 9.20
C ASP A 97 20.14 6.09 8.18
N ALA A 98 19.87 7.28 7.62
CA ALA A 98 20.79 7.92 6.68
C ALA A 98 22.18 8.10 7.32
N THR A 99 23.16 7.34 6.84
CA THR A 99 24.53 7.27 7.38
C THR A 99 25.41 8.40 6.87
N ASP A 100 25.16 8.90 5.66
CA ASP A 100 25.89 10.02 5.07
C ASP A 100 25.33 11.35 5.58
N ARG A 101 26.06 11.94 6.55
CA ARG A 101 25.69 13.22 7.15
C ARG A 101 25.79 14.39 6.18
N ALA A 102 26.75 14.36 5.25
CA ALA A 102 26.94 15.44 4.27
C ALA A 102 25.79 15.45 3.27
N GLN A 103 25.40 14.29 2.75
CA GLN A 103 24.24 14.13 1.88
C GLN A 103 22.94 14.54 2.60
N ALA A 104 22.75 14.10 3.83
CA ALA A 104 21.58 14.48 4.62
C ALA A 104 21.51 16.01 4.83
N ALA A 105 22.63 16.67 5.13
CA ALA A 105 22.67 18.12 5.28
C ALA A 105 22.38 18.84 3.95
N ALA A 106 22.89 18.35 2.82
CA ALA A 106 22.62 18.91 1.50
C ALA A 106 21.12 18.83 1.15
N ILE A 107 20.48 17.68 1.42
CA ILE A 107 19.03 17.51 1.21
C ILE A 107 18.22 18.45 2.10
N GLN A 108 18.58 18.59 3.38
CA GLN A 108 17.90 19.48 4.31
C GLN A 108 18.04 20.97 3.90
N ASN A 109 19.20 21.36 3.38
CA ASN A 109 19.43 22.70 2.86
C ASN A 109 18.60 22.95 1.59
N ALA A 110 18.54 21.96 0.68
CA ALA A 110 17.69 22.02 -0.51
C ALA A 110 16.21 22.17 -0.15
N ALA A 111 15.74 21.48 0.90
CA ALA A 111 14.38 21.58 1.40
C ALA A 111 14.04 22.94 2.06
N ALA A 112 15.06 23.67 2.54
CA ALA A 112 14.84 25.00 3.12
C ALA A 112 14.54 26.08 2.08
N ASP A 113 15.02 25.89 0.84
CA ASP A 113 14.77 26.79 -0.30
C ASP A 113 14.52 25.96 -1.57
N PRO A 114 13.29 25.43 -1.74
CA PRO A 114 12.91 24.65 -2.91
C PRO A 114 12.96 25.43 -4.22
N ALA A 115 12.77 26.74 -4.19
CA ALA A 115 12.84 27.58 -5.39
C ALA A 115 14.26 27.61 -5.95
N ALA A 116 15.27 27.79 -5.11
CA ALA A 116 16.68 27.79 -5.54
C ALA A 116 17.19 26.38 -5.88
N SER A 117 16.82 25.36 -5.08
CA SER A 117 17.28 23.97 -5.29
C SER A 117 16.52 23.22 -6.38
N GLY A 118 15.32 23.65 -6.73
CA GLY A 118 14.39 22.95 -7.62
C GLY A 118 13.78 21.69 -7.00
N LEU A 119 13.96 21.44 -5.70
CA LEU A 119 13.42 20.26 -5.02
C LEU A 119 11.89 20.34 -4.95
N ARG A 120 11.20 19.32 -5.51
CA ARG A 120 9.74 19.26 -5.57
C ARG A 120 9.16 18.31 -4.52
N PHE A 121 9.87 17.22 -4.24
CA PHE A 121 9.42 16.20 -3.29
C PHE A 121 10.53 15.86 -2.30
N LEU A 122 10.18 15.91 -1.02
CA LEU A 122 11.03 15.38 0.04
C LEU A 122 10.29 14.24 0.74
N TYR A 123 10.83 13.04 0.59
CA TYR A 123 10.35 11.85 1.29
C TYR A 123 11.07 11.69 2.62
N VAL A 124 10.32 11.45 3.69
CA VAL A 124 10.86 11.27 5.03
C VAL A 124 10.14 10.15 5.77
N THR A 125 10.84 9.51 6.71
CA THR A 125 10.19 8.59 7.65
C THR A 125 9.61 9.34 8.85
N PRO A 126 8.56 8.82 9.52
CA PRO A 126 7.99 9.42 10.72
C PRO A 126 9.03 9.63 11.83
N GLU A 127 9.94 8.67 12.00
CA GLU A 127 11.03 8.74 12.97
C GLU A 127 11.97 9.92 12.69
N ARG A 128 12.16 10.25 11.42
CA ARG A 128 12.98 11.40 11.02
C ARG A 128 12.33 12.72 11.40
N ILE A 129 11.03 12.83 11.21
CA ILE A 129 10.23 13.99 11.68
C ILE A 129 10.34 14.11 13.20
N ALA A 130 10.15 13.03 13.94
CA ALA A 130 10.17 13.02 15.40
C ALA A 130 11.55 13.43 15.99
N LYS A 131 12.65 12.99 15.35
CA LYS A 131 14.01 13.08 15.96
C LYS A 131 14.87 14.23 15.42
N SER A 132 14.59 14.77 14.24
CA SER A 132 15.48 15.73 13.57
C SER A 132 15.03 17.17 13.73
N LYS A 133 15.50 17.84 14.79
CA LYS A 133 15.28 19.28 14.99
C LYS A 133 15.78 20.14 13.82
N LEU A 134 16.89 19.74 13.19
CA LEU A 134 17.45 20.45 12.04
C LEU A 134 16.52 20.38 10.83
N LEU A 135 15.97 19.19 10.51
CA LEU A 135 14.99 19.03 9.44
C LEU A 135 13.77 19.93 9.69
N MET A 136 13.22 19.87 10.90
CA MET A 136 12.06 20.70 11.26
C MET A 136 12.33 22.19 11.11
N SER A 137 13.54 22.68 11.54
CA SER A 137 13.95 24.07 11.35
C SER A 137 14.08 24.45 9.86
N ARG A 138 14.56 23.55 8.99
CA ARG A 138 14.66 23.78 7.54
C ARG A 138 13.27 23.81 6.88
N LEU A 139 12.39 22.89 7.25
CA LEU A 139 11.00 22.89 6.78
C LEU A 139 10.24 24.13 7.28
N GLN A 140 10.52 24.62 8.49
CA GLN A 140 9.94 25.85 8.99
C GLN A 140 10.37 27.07 8.14
N LYS A 141 11.62 27.15 7.72
CA LYS A 141 12.07 28.16 6.75
C LYS A 141 11.28 28.10 5.45
N CYS A 142 11.16 26.89 4.89
CA CYS A 142 10.40 26.62 3.68
C CYS A 142 8.92 27.05 3.84
N HIS A 143 8.32 26.78 5.01
CA HIS A 143 6.93 27.15 5.30
C HIS A 143 6.76 28.67 5.41
N VAL A 144 7.62 29.35 6.16
CA VAL A 144 7.56 30.82 6.34
C VAL A 144 7.76 31.56 5.01
N SER A 145 8.59 31.05 4.11
CA SER A 145 8.76 31.60 2.76
C SER A 145 7.60 31.26 1.80
N GLY A 146 6.56 30.55 2.26
CA GLY A 146 5.41 30.15 1.44
C GLY A 146 5.71 29.04 0.43
N GLN A 147 6.85 28.37 0.57
CA GLN A 147 7.30 27.35 -0.39
C GLN A 147 6.95 25.92 0.02
N LEU A 148 6.45 25.67 1.24
CA LEU A 148 5.91 24.36 1.63
C LEU A 148 4.48 24.22 1.10
N ALA A 149 4.33 23.61 -0.06
CA ALA A 149 3.06 23.55 -0.77
C ALA A 149 2.04 22.62 -0.08
N ARG A 150 2.48 21.49 0.48
CA ARG A 150 1.62 20.51 1.17
C ARG A 150 2.40 19.47 1.93
N VAL A 151 1.68 18.77 2.82
CA VAL A 151 2.17 17.58 3.53
C VAL A 151 1.31 16.39 3.12
N ALA A 152 1.91 15.35 2.54
CA ALA A 152 1.25 14.09 2.21
C ALA A 152 1.66 13.02 3.23
N ILE A 153 0.68 12.38 3.85
CA ILE A 153 0.89 11.28 4.81
C ILE A 153 0.41 10.01 4.13
N ASP A 154 1.35 9.18 3.70
CA ASP A 154 1.04 7.88 3.11
C ASP A 154 0.92 6.82 4.22
N GLU A 155 0.06 5.83 3.99
CA GLU A 155 -0.34 4.81 4.97
C GLU A 155 -0.81 5.43 6.31
N ALA A 156 -1.65 6.47 6.20
CA ALA A 156 -2.10 7.28 7.34
C ALA A 156 -2.79 6.47 8.46
N HIS A 157 -3.31 5.26 8.15
CA HIS A 157 -3.86 4.34 9.16
C HIS A 157 -2.83 3.94 10.24
N CYS A 158 -1.52 4.06 9.94
CA CYS A 158 -0.46 3.81 10.92
C CYS A 158 -0.46 4.82 12.10
N CYS A 159 -1.14 5.96 11.98
CA CYS A 159 -1.31 6.91 13.07
C CYS A 159 -2.20 6.37 14.19
N SER A 160 -3.20 5.54 13.87
CA SER A 160 -4.23 5.10 14.79
C SER A 160 -3.87 3.79 15.49
N ALA A 161 -3.98 3.77 16.81
CA ALA A 161 -3.84 2.55 17.60
C ALA A 161 -4.95 1.51 17.29
N GLN A 162 -6.05 1.95 16.70
CA GLN A 162 -7.14 1.08 16.23
C GLN A 162 -6.87 0.51 14.83
N GLY A 163 -5.82 0.99 14.16
CA GLY A 163 -5.37 0.50 12.86
C GLY A 163 -4.60 -0.83 13.00
N HIS A 164 -4.58 -1.61 11.93
CA HIS A 164 -3.94 -2.93 11.89
C HIS A 164 -2.38 -2.88 11.86
N ASP A 165 -1.77 -1.72 11.58
CA ASP A 165 -0.31 -1.50 11.54
C ASP A 165 0.06 -0.19 12.27
N PHE A 166 -0.35 -0.09 13.53
CA PHE A 166 -0.03 1.08 14.36
C PHE A 166 1.47 1.23 14.56
N ARG A 167 1.97 2.46 14.36
CA ARG A 167 3.36 2.83 14.56
C ARG A 167 3.48 4.04 15.47
N PRO A 168 4.09 3.90 16.66
CA PRO A 168 4.16 4.99 17.64
C PRO A 168 4.77 6.29 17.11
N ASP A 169 5.76 6.19 16.19
CA ASP A 169 6.42 7.36 15.64
C ASP A 169 5.47 8.23 14.77
N PHE A 170 4.35 7.68 14.28
CA PHE A 170 3.33 8.45 13.57
C PHE A 170 2.56 9.43 14.49
N LEU A 171 2.53 9.20 15.80
CA LEU A 171 1.91 10.15 16.74
C LEU A 171 2.63 11.51 16.74
N ALA A 172 3.95 11.51 16.46
CA ALA A 172 4.72 12.74 16.34
C ALA A 172 4.28 13.63 15.16
N LEU A 173 3.56 13.08 14.18
CA LEU A 173 3.07 13.83 13.02
C LEU A 173 1.99 14.85 13.38
N GLY A 174 1.36 14.73 14.54
CA GLY A 174 0.47 15.78 15.08
C GLY A 174 1.14 17.14 15.17
N SER A 175 2.45 17.17 15.46
CA SER A 175 3.23 18.41 15.52
C SER A 175 3.39 19.11 14.16
N LEU A 176 3.11 18.44 13.05
CA LEU A 176 3.24 19.07 11.72
C LEU A 176 2.25 20.22 11.54
N ARG A 177 1.03 20.11 12.06
CA ARG A 177 0.03 21.18 12.02
C ARG A 177 0.46 22.39 12.86
N ASP A 178 1.06 22.15 14.02
CA ASP A 178 1.54 23.23 14.89
C ASP A 178 2.73 23.97 14.25
N ASN A 179 3.63 23.23 13.61
CA ASN A 179 4.80 23.79 12.93
C ASN A 179 4.46 24.42 11.57
N PHE A 180 3.47 23.89 10.84
CA PHE A 180 3.10 24.31 9.49
C PHE A 180 1.60 24.58 9.38
N PRO A 181 1.08 25.61 10.08
CA PRO A 181 -0.37 25.82 10.26
C PRO A 181 -1.14 26.06 8.95
N SER A 182 -0.51 26.61 7.91
CA SER A 182 -1.15 26.87 6.61
C SER A 182 -0.89 25.80 5.55
N ALA A 183 -0.01 24.82 5.81
CA ALA A 183 0.23 23.74 4.85
C ALA A 183 -0.93 22.72 4.87
N PRO A 184 -1.62 22.48 3.73
CA PRO A 184 -2.68 21.49 3.66
C PRO A 184 -2.12 20.07 3.84
N ILE A 185 -2.92 19.21 4.49
CA ILE A 185 -2.57 17.82 4.75
C ILE A 185 -3.38 16.90 3.85
N LEU A 186 -2.70 16.04 3.11
CA LEU A 186 -3.29 14.95 2.33
C LEU A 186 -2.97 13.62 3.02
N ALA A 187 -3.94 13.03 3.70
CA ALA A 187 -3.82 11.74 4.35
C ALA A 187 -4.36 10.63 3.44
N LEU A 188 -3.54 9.64 3.15
CA LEU A 188 -3.84 8.54 2.22
C LEU A 188 -3.72 7.19 2.92
N THR A 189 -4.67 6.31 2.67
CA THR A 189 -4.60 4.91 3.12
C THR A 189 -5.38 3.99 2.19
N ALA A 190 -5.07 2.69 2.22
CA ALA A 190 -5.87 1.68 1.55
C ALA A 190 -7.05 1.20 2.39
N THR A 191 -6.93 1.28 3.71
CA THR A 191 -7.87 0.69 4.67
C THR A 191 -8.07 1.65 5.84
N ALA A 192 -9.29 2.05 6.10
CA ALA A 192 -9.67 2.75 7.31
C ALA A 192 -11.16 2.57 7.59
N SER A 193 -11.49 2.11 8.80
CA SER A 193 -12.84 2.23 9.35
C SER A 193 -13.13 3.69 9.69
N ASP A 194 -14.40 4.01 9.96
CA ASP A 194 -14.77 5.36 10.38
C ASP A 194 -14.09 5.77 11.70
N ALA A 195 -13.88 4.81 12.61
CA ALA A 195 -13.16 5.04 13.86
C ALA A 195 -11.67 5.37 13.60
N VAL A 196 -10.98 4.60 12.76
CA VAL A 196 -9.59 4.88 12.35
C VAL A 196 -9.49 6.24 11.66
N ARG A 197 -10.44 6.57 10.78
CA ARG A 197 -10.47 7.87 10.11
C ARG A 197 -10.57 9.02 11.10
N ALA A 198 -11.52 8.95 12.03
CA ALA A 198 -11.71 9.99 13.05
C ALA A 198 -10.47 10.17 13.92
N ASP A 199 -9.84 9.07 14.34
CA ASP A 199 -8.63 9.07 15.15
C ASP A 199 -7.45 9.70 14.40
N VAL A 200 -7.21 9.32 13.15
CA VAL A 200 -6.15 9.91 12.31
C VAL A 200 -6.37 11.41 12.09
N GLN A 201 -7.61 11.83 11.81
CA GLN A 201 -7.93 13.25 11.63
C GLN A 201 -7.65 14.06 12.90
N ALA A 202 -7.96 13.50 14.07
CA ALA A 202 -7.66 14.13 15.36
C ALA A 202 -6.16 14.22 15.62
N ILE A 203 -5.40 13.13 15.41
CA ILE A 203 -3.95 13.08 15.61
C ILE A 203 -3.23 14.07 14.69
N LEU A 204 -3.61 14.11 13.41
CA LEU A 204 -3.02 15.03 12.43
C LEU A 204 -3.58 16.46 12.53
N GLN A 205 -4.51 16.73 13.43
CA GLN A 205 -5.17 18.03 13.61
C GLN A 205 -5.71 18.60 12.30
N MET A 206 -6.34 17.74 11.48
CA MET A 206 -6.86 18.13 10.16
C MET A 206 -8.08 19.05 10.29
N ARG A 207 -8.23 20.01 9.35
CA ARG A 207 -9.24 21.06 9.40
C ARG A 207 -10.13 21.01 8.16
N ARG A 208 -11.46 21.12 8.31
CA ARG A 208 -12.44 21.14 7.20
C ARG A 208 -12.17 20.03 6.17
N VAL A 209 -12.02 18.81 6.68
CA VAL A 209 -11.52 17.68 5.89
C VAL A 209 -12.49 17.30 4.78
N VAL A 210 -11.99 17.29 3.55
CA VAL A 210 -12.68 16.67 2.42
C VAL A 210 -12.35 15.19 2.40
N CYS A 211 -13.38 14.33 2.57
CA CYS A 211 -13.20 12.88 2.63
C CYS A 211 -13.59 12.23 1.32
N PHE A 212 -12.70 11.39 0.79
CA PHE A 212 -12.97 10.54 -0.36
C PHE A 212 -12.87 9.07 0.05
N ARG A 213 -13.81 8.26 -0.39
CA ARG A 213 -13.83 6.83 -0.10
C ARG A 213 -14.09 6.06 -1.39
N GLY A 214 -13.04 5.41 -1.89
CA GLY A 214 -13.12 4.52 -3.05
C GLY A 214 -13.81 3.21 -2.70
N HIS A 215 -14.34 2.56 -3.72
CA HIS A 215 -14.95 1.26 -3.55
C HIS A 215 -13.86 0.19 -3.35
N PHE A 216 -14.01 -0.63 -2.30
CA PHE A 216 -13.00 -1.66 -1.99
C PHE A 216 -13.05 -2.84 -2.96
N ASP A 217 -14.20 -3.08 -3.62
CA ASP A 217 -14.43 -4.29 -4.41
C ASP A 217 -13.63 -4.29 -5.71
N ARG A 218 -12.68 -5.21 -5.79
CA ARG A 218 -11.83 -5.47 -6.96
C ARG A 218 -12.44 -6.60 -7.78
N THR A 219 -13.32 -6.26 -8.72
CA THR A 219 -14.11 -7.23 -9.50
C THR A 219 -13.27 -8.15 -10.39
N ASN A 220 -12.03 -7.77 -10.70
CA ASN A 220 -11.06 -8.55 -11.45
C ASN A 220 -10.28 -9.57 -10.60
N LEU A 221 -10.46 -9.61 -9.27
CA LEU A 221 -9.83 -10.60 -8.41
C LEU A 221 -10.80 -11.75 -8.13
N ARG A 222 -10.36 -12.99 -8.36
CA ARG A 222 -11.09 -14.19 -7.95
C ARG A 222 -10.50 -14.70 -6.64
N TYR A 223 -11.32 -14.79 -5.59
CA TYR A 223 -10.92 -15.30 -4.28
C TYR A 223 -11.27 -16.78 -4.14
N GLU A 224 -10.33 -17.56 -3.60
CA GLU A 224 -10.50 -18.97 -3.36
C GLU A 224 -9.83 -19.38 -2.05
N VAL A 225 -10.50 -20.20 -1.23
CA VAL A 225 -9.92 -20.83 -0.05
C VAL A 225 -9.93 -22.32 -0.24
N ARG A 226 -8.77 -22.98 -0.09
CA ARG A 226 -8.59 -24.41 -0.26
C ARG A 226 -8.20 -25.08 1.05
N PRO A 227 -8.65 -26.31 1.31
CA PRO A 227 -8.05 -27.13 2.37
C PRO A 227 -6.55 -27.26 2.15
N LYS A 228 -5.76 -27.11 3.21
CA LYS A 228 -4.31 -27.20 3.14
C LYS A 228 -3.85 -28.67 3.25
N PRO A 229 -3.37 -29.28 2.18
CA PRO A 229 -2.87 -30.65 2.21
C PRO A 229 -1.51 -30.75 2.90
N ALA A 230 -0.95 -31.96 2.99
CA ALA A 230 0.43 -32.16 3.38
C ALA A 230 1.39 -31.46 2.41
N GLU A 231 2.56 -31.06 2.90
CA GLU A 231 3.44 -30.11 2.20
C GLU A 231 3.88 -30.52 0.79
N PRO A 232 4.25 -31.79 0.47
CA PRO A 232 4.55 -32.14 -0.89
C PRO A 232 3.40 -31.87 -1.87
N ALA A 233 2.17 -32.25 -1.52
CA ALA A 233 0.98 -31.97 -2.32
C ALA A 233 0.64 -30.48 -2.41
N LEU A 234 0.83 -29.73 -1.33
CA LEU A 234 0.66 -28.28 -1.32
C LEU A 234 1.58 -27.59 -2.33
N LEU A 235 2.85 -27.97 -2.35
CA LEU A 235 3.83 -27.42 -3.29
C LEU A 235 3.49 -27.81 -4.74
N ASP A 236 2.95 -29.01 -4.97
CA ASP A 236 2.49 -29.45 -6.30
C ASP A 236 1.31 -28.59 -6.78
N GLU A 237 0.33 -28.33 -5.91
CA GLU A 237 -0.80 -27.44 -6.21
C GLU A 237 -0.33 -26.00 -6.50
N MET A 238 0.56 -25.46 -5.67
CA MET A 238 1.11 -24.10 -5.88
C MET A 238 1.87 -24.01 -7.20
N ALA A 239 2.73 -24.99 -7.50
CA ALA A 239 3.46 -25.04 -8.76
C ALA A 239 2.53 -25.17 -9.97
N ALA A 240 1.43 -25.90 -9.85
CA ALA A 240 0.41 -26.00 -10.90
C ALA A 240 -0.26 -24.63 -11.17
N VAL A 241 -0.57 -23.84 -10.11
CA VAL A 241 -1.07 -22.48 -10.27
C VAL A 241 -0.02 -21.59 -10.96
N CYS A 242 1.24 -21.61 -10.51
CA CYS A 242 2.32 -20.83 -11.11
C CYS A 242 2.49 -21.12 -12.62
N ARG A 243 2.46 -22.39 -13.01
CA ARG A 243 2.59 -22.80 -14.42
C ARG A 243 1.39 -22.43 -15.28
N ARG A 244 0.17 -22.39 -14.70
CA ARG A 244 -1.05 -22.00 -15.42
C ARG A 244 -1.03 -20.52 -15.82
N HIS A 245 -0.37 -19.69 -15.02
CA HIS A 245 -0.27 -18.25 -15.26
C HIS A 245 1.08 -17.90 -15.87
N GLY A 246 1.10 -17.30 -17.05
CA GLY A 246 2.32 -16.86 -17.72
C GLY A 246 2.95 -15.57 -17.14
N GLY A 247 2.33 -14.97 -16.11
CA GLY A 247 2.76 -13.71 -15.49
C GLY A 247 3.37 -13.88 -14.10
N GLY A 248 3.78 -12.75 -13.51
CA GLY A 248 4.37 -12.71 -12.19
C GLY A 248 3.39 -13.08 -11.08
N GLY A 249 3.88 -13.71 -10.01
CA GLY A 249 3.12 -14.06 -8.82
C GLY A 249 3.83 -13.76 -7.51
N ILE A 250 3.05 -13.74 -6.43
CA ILE A 250 3.54 -13.60 -5.07
C ILE A 250 2.99 -14.76 -4.23
N VAL A 251 3.85 -15.36 -3.41
CA VAL A 251 3.46 -16.36 -2.41
C VAL A 251 3.76 -15.80 -1.03
N TYR A 252 2.75 -15.63 -0.21
CA TYR A 252 2.92 -15.19 1.18
C TYR A 252 3.06 -16.37 2.13
N THR A 253 4.05 -16.28 3.02
CA THR A 253 4.34 -17.27 4.05
C THR A 253 4.44 -16.59 5.42
N LEU A 254 4.31 -17.38 6.48
CA LEU A 254 4.27 -16.84 7.84
C LEU A 254 5.67 -16.54 8.39
N SER A 255 6.67 -17.33 8.04
CA SER A 255 8.05 -17.20 8.56
C SER A 255 9.08 -17.15 7.44
N ARG A 256 10.30 -16.70 7.79
CA ARG A 256 11.46 -16.71 6.88
C ARG A 256 11.80 -18.13 6.42
N ALA A 257 11.81 -19.07 7.35
CA ALA A 257 12.06 -20.49 7.04
C ALA A 257 11.01 -21.07 6.09
N ASP A 258 9.72 -20.72 6.29
CA ASP A 258 8.67 -21.12 5.35
C ASP A 258 8.92 -20.51 3.96
N ALA A 259 9.38 -19.25 3.88
CA ALA A 259 9.66 -18.60 2.59
C ALA A 259 10.77 -19.31 1.83
N GLU A 260 11.88 -19.62 2.49
CA GLU A 260 13.01 -20.35 1.90
C GLU A 260 12.60 -21.76 1.45
N LYS A 261 11.87 -22.47 2.31
CA LYS A 261 11.41 -23.83 2.04
C LYS A 261 10.44 -23.89 0.85
N VAL A 262 9.45 -23.00 0.82
CA VAL A 262 8.47 -22.94 -0.27
C VAL A 262 9.14 -22.49 -1.56
N ALA A 263 10.06 -21.53 -1.53
CA ALA A 263 10.80 -21.10 -2.72
C ALA A 263 11.63 -22.28 -3.30
N GLY A 264 12.39 -22.98 -2.46
CA GLY A 264 13.15 -24.17 -2.86
C GLY A 264 12.26 -25.26 -3.46
N GLY A 265 11.15 -25.57 -2.79
CA GLY A 265 10.20 -26.57 -3.26
C GLY A 265 9.51 -26.21 -4.58
N LEU A 266 9.29 -24.92 -4.87
CA LEU A 266 8.78 -24.47 -6.16
C LEU A 266 9.84 -24.55 -7.25
N VAL A 267 11.11 -24.25 -6.93
CA VAL A 267 12.24 -24.39 -7.87
C VAL A 267 12.44 -25.86 -8.27
N GLU A 268 12.37 -26.79 -7.32
CA GLU A 268 12.41 -28.26 -7.60
C GLU A 268 11.29 -28.71 -8.56
N ARG A 269 10.20 -27.95 -8.65
CA ARG A 269 9.04 -28.17 -9.54
C ARG A 269 9.09 -27.37 -10.84
N GLY A 270 10.24 -26.76 -11.13
CA GLY A 270 10.48 -26.01 -12.37
C GLY A 270 9.88 -24.61 -12.42
N VAL A 271 9.53 -24.02 -11.25
CA VAL A 271 9.07 -22.63 -11.16
C VAL A 271 10.27 -21.74 -10.82
N VAL A 272 10.46 -20.64 -11.56
CA VAL A 272 11.50 -19.65 -11.24
C VAL A 272 11.05 -18.80 -10.05
N ALA A 273 11.36 -19.28 -8.85
CA ALA A 273 10.95 -18.68 -7.59
C ALA A 273 12.15 -18.26 -6.73
N ALA A 274 11.98 -17.22 -5.93
CA ALA A 274 13.01 -16.80 -4.97
C ALA A 274 12.39 -16.30 -3.66
N ALA A 275 13.06 -16.54 -2.53
CA ALA A 275 12.63 -16.10 -1.22
C ALA A 275 13.01 -14.63 -0.97
N TYR A 276 12.08 -13.86 -0.38
CA TYR A 276 12.25 -12.46 -0.01
C TYR A 276 11.78 -12.22 1.42
N HIS A 277 12.67 -11.86 2.31
CA HIS A 277 12.35 -11.59 3.72
C HIS A 277 13.40 -10.67 4.37
N ALA A 278 13.13 -10.23 5.58
CA ALA A 278 14.02 -9.32 6.31
C ALA A 278 15.41 -9.89 6.64
N GLY A 279 15.62 -11.21 6.49
CA GLY A 279 16.94 -11.87 6.63
C GLY A 279 17.82 -11.72 5.39
N CYS A 280 17.27 -11.37 4.22
CA CYS A 280 18.05 -11.06 3.03
C CYS A 280 18.72 -9.68 3.20
N ASP A 281 19.97 -9.54 2.74
CA ASP A 281 20.60 -8.23 2.74
C ASP A 281 19.94 -7.24 1.75
N SER A 282 20.27 -5.96 1.88
CA SER A 282 19.61 -4.93 1.07
C SER A 282 19.94 -5.03 -0.43
N ALA A 283 21.14 -5.53 -0.78
CA ALA A 283 21.55 -5.72 -2.17
C ALA A 283 20.79 -6.91 -2.80
N GLN A 284 20.69 -8.02 -2.08
CA GLN A 284 19.90 -9.19 -2.49
C GLN A 284 18.43 -8.83 -2.70
N ARG A 285 17.84 -8.08 -1.77
CA ARG A 285 16.44 -7.65 -1.89
C ARG A 285 16.21 -6.79 -3.13
N ARG A 286 17.10 -5.82 -3.41
CA ARG A 286 17.02 -4.98 -4.62
C ARG A 286 17.18 -5.79 -5.89
N SER A 287 18.17 -6.68 -5.95
CA SER A 287 18.42 -7.53 -7.10
C SER A 287 17.23 -8.44 -7.41
N LEU A 288 16.66 -9.07 -6.37
CA LEU A 288 15.50 -9.94 -6.52
C LEU A 288 14.27 -9.17 -6.97
N GLN A 289 14.01 -8.00 -6.38
CA GLN A 289 12.90 -7.14 -6.79
C GLN A 289 13.04 -6.71 -8.26
N ALA A 290 14.23 -6.31 -8.69
CA ALA A 290 14.50 -5.96 -10.07
C ALA A 290 14.30 -7.15 -11.03
N ALA A 291 14.81 -8.33 -10.67
CA ALA A 291 14.63 -9.55 -11.45
C ALA A 291 13.14 -9.93 -11.60
N TRP A 292 12.36 -9.81 -10.53
CA TRP A 292 10.93 -10.08 -10.56
C TRP A 292 10.14 -9.02 -11.35
N GLN A 293 10.49 -7.75 -11.22
CA GLN A 293 9.89 -6.66 -12.01
C GLN A 293 10.15 -6.86 -13.51
N ALA A 294 11.36 -7.27 -13.88
CA ALA A 294 11.75 -7.58 -15.26
C ALA A 294 11.17 -8.92 -15.79
N GLY A 295 10.55 -9.74 -14.93
CA GLY A 295 10.02 -11.06 -15.31
C GLY A 295 11.08 -12.18 -15.37
N ALA A 296 12.33 -11.91 -14.99
CA ALA A 296 13.39 -12.92 -14.88
C ALA A 296 13.15 -13.91 -13.73
N ALA A 297 12.52 -13.46 -12.64
CA ALA A 297 11.94 -14.31 -11.62
C ALA A 297 10.40 -14.26 -11.76
N GLN A 298 9.76 -15.43 -11.88
CA GLN A 298 8.30 -15.50 -12.00
C GLN A 298 7.61 -15.26 -10.66
N VAL A 299 8.14 -15.86 -9.58
CA VAL A 299 7.48 -15.88 -8.28
C VAL A 299 8.39 -15.36 -7.19
N VAL A 300 7.88 -14.43 -6.39
CA VAL A 300 8.49 -14.07 -5.12
C VAL A 300 7.75 -14.77 -3.99
N VAL A 301 8.49 -15.55 -3.20
CA VAL A 301 7.97 -16.18 -1.98
C VAL A 301 8.41 -15.36 -0.79
N ALA A 302 7.48 -14.74 -0.08
CA ALA A 302 7.81 -13.72 0.88
C ALA A 302 7.00 -13.79 2.18
N THR A 303 7.60 -13.23 3.22
CA THR A 303 6.84 -12.81 4.41
C THR A 303 6.18 -11.45 4.15
N ILE A 304 5.43 -10.94 5.13
CA ILE A 304 4.83 -9.58 5.07
C ILE A 304 5.85 -8.47 4.75
N ALA A 305 7.16 -8.76 4.87
CA ALA A 305 8.21 -7.81 4.50
C ALA A 305 8.23 -7.45 2.99
N PHE A 306 7.72 -8.33 2.13
CA PHE A 306 7.48 -8.07 0.71
C PHE A 306 6.05 -7.58 0.52
N GLY A 307 5.75 -6.45 1.06
CA GLY A 307 4.37 -6.02 1.10
C GLY A 307 4.21 -4.59 0.66
N LEU A 308 4.78 -3.71 1.37
CA LEU A 308 4.56 -2.29 1.19
C LEU A 308 5.55 -1.79 0.10
N GLY A 309 5.02 -1.14 -0.93
CA GLY A 309 5.85 -0.52 -1.97
C GLY A 309 5.99 -1.26 -3.30
N ILE A 310 5.44 -2.46 -3.43
CA ILE A 310 5.46 -3.17 -4.70
C ILE A 310 4.45 -2.55 -5.67
N ASP A 311 4.95 -2.16 -6.82
CA ASP A 311 4.14 -1.57 -7.90
C ASP A 311 4.40 -2.28 -9.23
N LYS A 312 4.07 -3.59 -9.28
CA LYS A 312 4.04 -4.39 -10.50
C LYS A 312 2.58 -4.55 -10.93
N PRO A 313 2.18 -4.03 -12.10
CA PRO A 313 0.76 -4.00 -12.50
C PRO A 313 0.22 -5.39 -12.87
N ASP A 314 1.06 -6.24 -13.44
CA ASP A 314 0.75 -7.51 -14.08
C ASP A 314 0.94 -8.74 -13.17
N VAL A 315 0.76 -8.60 -11.87
CA VAL A 315 0.74 -9.75 -10.95
C VAL A 315 -0.54 -10.56 -11.20
N ARG A 316 -0.38 -11.79 -11.67
CA ARG A 316 -1.52 -12.64 -12.08
C ARG A 316 -2.08 -13.48 -10.97
N PHE A 317 -1.31 -13.74 -9.92
CA PHE A 317 -1.78 -14.48 -8.76
C PHE A 317 -1.09 -14.05 -7.48
N VAL A 318 -1.84 -14.13 -6.38
CA VAL A 318 -1.34 -14.03 -5.02
C VAL A 318 -1.76 -15.29 -4.27
N LEU A 319 -0.78 -16.01 -3.75
CA LEU A 319 -0.98 -17.27 -3.02
C LEU A 319 -0.65 -17.06 -1.55
N HIS A 320 -1.47 -17.57 -0.66
CA HIS A 320 -1.20 -17.59 0.76
C HIS A 320 -0.97 -19.03 1.22
N HIS A 321 0.30 -19.37 1.47
CA HIS A 321 0.68 -20.65 2.05
C HIS A 321 0.02 -20.89 3.41
N THR A 322 -0.17 -19.80 4.15
CA THR A 322 -0.92 -19.75 5.41
C THR A 322 -1.72 -18.44 5.40
N MET A 323 -2.94 -18.46 5.90
CA MET A 323 -3.79 -17.27 5.96
C MET A 323 -3.10 -16.12 6.71
N SER A 324 -3.38 -14.91 6.30
CA SER A 324 -2.89 -13.68 6.95
C SER A 324 -3.46 -13.54 8.36
N LYS A 325 -2.78 -12.76 9.20
CA LYS A 325 -3.17 -12.53 10.61
C LYS A 325 -4.50 -11.77 10.79
N SER A 326 -4.98 -11.12 9.74
CA SER A 326 -6.26 -10.39 9.72
C SER A 326 -6.81 -10.29 8.30
N LEU A 327 -8.11 -9.97 8.17
CA LEU A 327 -8.74 -9.74 6.87
C LEU A 327 -8.22 -8.47 6.20
N GLU A 328 -7.84 -7.44 6.96
CA GLU A 328 -7.21 -6.23 6.43
C GLU A 328 -5.86 -6.54 5.77
N ALA A 329 -5.02 -7.31 6.45
CA ALA A 329 -3.73 -7.76 5.91
C ALA A 329 -3.95 -8.60 4.65
N TYR A 330 -4.87 -9.55 4.69
CA TYR A 330 -5.23 -10.38 3.54
C TYR A 330 -5.73 -9.56 2.35
N TYR A 331 -6.58 -8.56 2.59
CA TYR A 331 -7.04 -7.64 1.56
C TYR A 331 -5.90 -6.81 0.94
N GLN A 332 -4.97 -6.31 1.75
CA GLN A 332 -3.82 -5.56 1.26
C GLN A 332 -2.84 -6.43 0.46
N GLU A 333 -2.60 -7.65 0.91
CA GLU A 333 -1.73 -8.62 0.24
C GLU A 333 -2.35 -9.08 -1.08
N SER A 334 -3.63 -9.48 -1.07
CA SER A 334 -4.39 -9.88 -2.25
C SER A 334 -4.55 -8.74 -3.27
N GLY A 335 -4.70 -7.51 -2.80
CA GLY A 335 -4.83 -6.29 -3.63
C GLY A 335 -3.60 -5.96 -4.48
N ARG A 336 -2.49 -6.72 -4.36
CA ARG A 336 -1.31 -6.60 -5.23
C ARG A 336 -1.52 -7.25 -6.58
N ALA A 337 -2.45 -8.21 -6.67
CA ALA A 337 -2.81 -8.85 -7.92
C ALA A 337 -3.63 -7.91 -8.83
N GLY A 338 -3.46 -8.05 -10.14
CA GLY A 338 -4.31 -7.44 -11.16
C GLY A 338 -4.46 -5.92 -11.07
N ARG A 339 -3.41 -5.16 -10.78
CA ARG A 339 -3.46 -3.68 -10.72
C ARG A 339 -3.70 -3.02 -12.07
N ASP A 340 -3.45 -3.74 -13.13
CA ASP A 340 -3.76 -3.37 -14.52
C ASP A 340 -5.23 -3.57 -14.90
N GLY A 341 -6.05 -4.12 -14.00
CA GLY A 341 -7.47 -4.42 -14.24
C GLY A 341 -7.71 -5.76 -14.91
N VAL A 342 -6.66 -6.48 -15.31
CA VAL A 342 -6.77 -7.84 -15.86
C VAL A 342 -7.07 -8.84 -14.75
N ASP A 343 -7.85 -9.88 -15.09
CA ASP A 343 -8.24 -10.93 -14.14
C ASP A 343 -7.01 -11.57 -13.46
N ALA A 344 -7.12 -11.76 -12.15
CA ALA A 344 -6.09 -12.36 -11.33
C ALA A 344 -6.69 -13.26 -10.24
N GLU A 345 -5.92 -14.24 -9.79
CA GLU A 345 -6.35 -15.20 -8.78
C GLU A 345 -5.72 -14.92 -7.41
N VAL A 346 -6.51 -15.08 -6.36
CA VAL A 346 -6.08 -15.04 -4.98
C VAL A 346 -6.49 -16.34 -4.31
N ILE A 347 -5.52 -17.16 -3.92
CA ILE A 347 -5.77 -18.47 -3.32
C ILE A 347 -5.12 -18.53 -1.94
N ALA A 348 -5.90 -18.91 -0.94
CA ALA A 348 -5.40 -19.16 0.41
C ALA A 348 -5.59 -20.63 0.77
N TRP A 349 -4.53 -21.28 1.27
CA TRP A 349 -4.62 -22.61 1.86
C TRP A 349 -4.79 -22.50 3.37
N TRP A 350 -5.78 -23.21 3.87
CA TRP A 350 -6.19 -23.17 5.27
C TRP A 350 -6.34 -24.56 5.87
N LYS A 351 -5.90 -24.71 7.10
CA LYS A 351 -6.23 -25.82 8.00
C LYS A 351 -6.37 -25.31 9.44
N PRO A 352 -7.25 -25.87 10.27
CA PRO A 352 -7.48 -25.40 11.64
C PRO A 352 -6.21 -25.35 12.50
N SER A 353 -5.25 -26.24 12.27
CA SER A 353 -3.99 -26.22 13.03
C SER A 353 -3.09 -25.01 12.74
N ASP A 354 -3.33 -24.25 11.65
CA ASP A 354 -2.61 -23.00 11.39
C ASP A 354 -2.95 -21.93 12.43
N MET A 355 -4.13 -22.03 13.11
CA MET A 355 -4.55 -21.14 14.19
C MET A 355 -3.55 -21.10 15.34
N TYR A 356 -2.91 -22.21 15.71
CA TYR A 356 -1.95 -22.21 16.82
C TYR A 356 -0.76 -21.30 16.56
N ARG A 357 -0.22 -21.34 15.34
CA ARG A 357 0.90 -20.47 14.93
C ARG A 357 0.49 -18.99 14.85
N LEU A 358 -0.68 -18.72 14.29
CA LEU A 358 -1.20 -17.36 14.15
C LEU A 358 -1.59 -16.77 15.51
N ALA A 359 -2.17 -17.58 16.41
CA ALA A 359 -2.51 -17.15 17.76
C ALA A 359 -1.27 -16.82 18.60
N SER A 360 -0.17 -17.59 18.45
CA SER A 360 1.10 -17.25 19.09
C SER A 360 1.57 -15.85 18.68
N LEU A 361 1.53 -15.52 17.39
CA LEU A 361 1.89 -14.18 16.89
C LEU A 361 0.91 -13.10 17.39
N ALA A 362 -0.38 -13.40 17.46
CA ALA A 362 -1.37 -12.47 18.01
C ALA A 362 -1.13 -12.16 19.50
N CYS A 363 -0.65 -13.15 20.28
CA CYS A 363 -0.28 -12.98 21.68
C CYS A 363 0.95 -12.07 21.89
N GLU A 364 1.80 -11.90 20.88
CA GLU A 364 2.94 -10.96 20.91
C GLU A 364 2.50 -9.50 20.62
N SER A 365 1.27 -9.30 20.15
CA SER A 365 0.73 -7.97 19.87
C SER A 365 0.54 -7.15 21.16
N ARG A 366 0.68 -5.84 21.04
CA ARG A 366 0.44 -4.88 22.12
C ARG A 366 -1.02 -4.93 22.61
N ASP A 367 -1.97 -5.05 21.69
CA ASP A 367 -3.38 -5.32 21.97
C ASP A 367 -3.72 -6.74 21.52
N ARG A 368 -3.58 -7.66 22.49
CA ARG A 368 -3.84 -9.08 22.27
C ARG A 368 -5.31 -9.37 21.96
N SER A 369 -6.22 -8.62 22.57
CA SER A 369 -7.65 -8.81 22.39
C SER A 369 -8.08 -8.46 20.97
N ALA A 370 -7.67 -7.28 20.48
CA ALA A 370 -7.96 -6.86 19.13
C ALA A 370 -7.29 -7.79 18.10
N ALA A 371 -6.02 -8.18 18.30
CA ALA A 371 -5.31 -9.09 17.40
C ALA A 371 -5.98 -10.47 17.33
N MET A 372 -6.47 -10.98 18.47
CA MET A 372 -7.19 -12.25 18.50
C MET A 372 -8.55 -12.15 17.81
N ALA A 373 -9.30 -11.07 18.00
CA ALA A 373 -10.57 -10.83 17.29
C ALA A 373 -10.38 -10.76 15.77
N GLN A 374 -9.33 -10.07 15.30
CA GLN A 374 -8.98 -10.01 13.88
C GLN A 374 -8.61 -11.39 13.32
N LEU A 375 -7.85 -12.19 14.08
CA LEU A 375 -7.51 -13.55 13.70
C LEU A 375 -8.74 -14.45 13.62
N MET A 376 -9.67 -14.36 14.56
CA MET A 376 -10.93 -15.10 14.54
C MET A 376 -11.79 -14.72 13.32
N ALA A 377 -11.84 -13.45 12.95
CA ALA A 377 -12.52 -13.02 11.73
C ALA A 377 -11.88 -13.63 10.47
N ALA A 378 -10.54 -13.69 10.41
CA ALA A 378 -9.83 -14.33 9.30
C ALA A 378 -10.08 -15.85 9.24
N ALA A 379 -10.13 -16.54 10.39
CA ALA A 379 -10.48 -17.95 10.46
C ALA A 379 -11.92 -18.20 9.99
N SER A 380 -12.88 -17.41 10.47
CA SER A 380 -14.28 -17.49 10.05
C SER A 380 -14.43 -17.29 8.53
N TYR A 381 -13.65 -16.37 7.95
CA TYR A 381 -13.59 -16.20 6.50
C TYR A 381 -13.14 -17.48 5.78
N CYS A 382 -12.11 -18.15 6.29
CA CYS A 382 -11.62 -19.39 5.68
C CYS A 382 -12.63 -20.53 5.80
N GLU A 383 -13.35 -20.60 6.89
CA GLU A 383 -14.28 -21.70 7.22
C GLU A 383 -15.70 -21.48 6.70
N ALA A 384 -16.02 -20.28 6.19
CA ALA A 384 -17.35 -19.99 5.65
C ALA A 384 -17.67 -20.80 4.39
N PRO A 385 -18.66 -21.71 4.41
CA PRO A 385 -18.89 -22.63 3.29
C PRO A 385 -19.79 -22.08 2.18
N ALA A 386 -20.60 -21.06 2.47
CA ALA A 386 -21.70 -20.65 1.58
C ALA A 386 -21.76 -19.14 1.30
N SER A 387 -21.22 -18.28 2.15
CA SER A 387 -21.25 -16.83 1.92
C SER A 387 -20.20 -16.41 0.88
N CYS A 388 -20.52 -15.39 0.11
CA CYS A 388 -19.57 -14.82 -0.84
C CYS A 388 -18.33 -14.32 -0.09
N ARG A 389 -17.12 -14.71 -0.56
CA ARG A 389 -15.84 -14.27 0.05
C ARG A 389 -15.73 -12.76 0.15
N ARG A 390 -16.35 -12.00 -0.75
CA ARG A 390 -16.33 -10.54 -0.75
C ARG A 390 -17.22 -9.92 0.33
N GLU A 391 -18.24 -10.65 0.83
CA GLU A 391 -19.09 -10.16 1.92
C GLU A 391 -18.34 -9.91 3.22
N ALA A 392 -17.29 -10.70 3.50
CA ALA A 392 -16.42 -10.46 4.64
C ALA A 392 -15.71 -9.09 4.55
N PHE A 393 -15.28 -8.70 3.34
CA PHE A 393 -14.72 -7.36 3.12
C PHE A 393 -15.78 -6.26 3.16
N SER A 394 -17.02 -6.55 2.73
CA SER A 394 -18.14 -5.62 2.88
C SER A 394 -18.38 -5.22 4.33
N THR A 395 -18.40 -6.22 5.21
CA THR A 395 -18.53 -6.00 6.66
C THR A 395 -17.35 -5.21 7.20
N LEU A 396 -16.13 -5.60 6.82
CA LEU A 396 -14.89 -4.96 7.26
C LEU A 396 -14.82 -3.48 6.86
N PHE A 397 -15.16 -3.16 5.60
CA PHE A 397 -15.08 -1.80 5.06
C PHE A 397 -16.39 -1.04 5.13
N GLN A 398 -17.44 -1.63 5.69
CA GLN A 398 -18.77 -1.00 5.79
C GLN A 398 -19.26 -0.43 4.45
N GLN A 399 -19.06 -1.18 3.38
CA GLN A 399 -19.46 -0.82 2.02
C GLN A 399 -20.16 -2.03 1.36
N PRO A 400 -21.19 -1.80 0.54
CA PRO A 400 -21.83 -2.90 -0.17
C PRO A 400 -20.88 -3.56 -1.17
N VAL A 401 -20.98 -4.88 -1.33
CA VAL A 401 -20.35 -5.58 -2.46
C VAL A 401 -21.18 -5.41 -3.72
N HIS A 402 -20.52 -5.40 -4.87
CA HIS A 402 -21.23 -5.69 -6.13
C HIS A 402 -21.89 -7.06 -6.01
N GLN A 403 -23.21 -7.10 -6.17
CA GLN A 403 -23.98 -8.34 -6.04
C GLN A 403 -23.53 -9.33 -7.13
N CYS A 404 -22.68 -10.30 -6.75
CA CYS A 404 -22.27 -11.39 -7.65
C CYS A 404 -23.46 -12.16 -8.23
N TRP A 405 -24.61 -12.09 -7.53
CA TRP A 405 -25.86 -12.77 -7.85
C TRP A 405 -26.69 -12.07 -8.93
N ALA A 406 -26.54 -10.76 -9.11
CA ALA A 406 -27.35 -9.97 -10.02
C ALA A 406 -26.96 -10.12 -11.51
N ASP A 407 -25.70 -10.49 -11.80
CA ASP A 407 -25.12 -10.41 -13.15
C ASP A 407 -24.92 -11.76 -13.86
N GLY A 408 -25.62 -12.82 -13.44
CA GLY A 408 -25.66 -14.12 -14.12
C GLY A 408 -24.51 -15.08 -13.86
N ALA A 409 -24.61 -16.32 -14.39
CA ALA A 409 -23.71 -17.45 -14.09
C ALA A 409 -22.23 -17.23 -14.43
N ARG A 410 -21.92 -16.41 -15.45
CA ARG A 410 -20.53 -16.11 -15.84
C ARG A 410 -19.76 -15.31 -14.80
N ARG A 411 -20.43 -14.35 -14.13
CA ARG A 411 -19.82 -13.51 -13.09
C ARG A 411 -19.68 -14.25 -11.77
N ARG A 412 -20.61 -15.16 -11.44
CA ARG A 412 -20.51 -16.03 -10.26
C ARG A 412 -19.24 -16.83 -10.25
N ARG A 413 -18.87 -17.49 -11.35
CA ARG A 413 -17.67 -18.32 -11.48
C ARG A 413 -16.36 -17.52 -11.36
N ARG A 414 -16.40 -16.21 -11.63
CA ARG A 414 -15.24 -15.32 -11.55
C ARG A 414 -15.10 -14.62 -10.19
N CYS A 415 -16.12 -14.63 -9.35
CA CYS A 415 -16.14 -13.93 -8.08
C CYS A 415 -15.30 -14.65 -7.01
N CYS A 416 -15.71 -15.84 -6.62
CA CYS A 416 -15.03 -16.66 -5.62
C CYS A 416 -15.45 -18.13 -5.72
N ASP A 417 -14.77 -18.99 -4.94
CA ASP A 417 -15.07 -20.42 -4.85
C ASP A 417 -16.51 -20.68 -4.40
N ASN A 418 -16.98 -20.04 -3.35
CA ASN A 418 -18.34 -20.23 -2.81
C ASN A 418 -19.43 -19.79 -3.80
N CYS A 419 -19.22 -18.72 -4.56
CA CYS A 419 -20.16 -18.31 -5.61
C CYS A 419 -20.12 -19.22 -6.85
N ALA A 420 -19.01 -19.92 -7.07
CA ALA A 420 -18.84 -20.86 -8.18
C ALA A 420 -19.37 -22.26 -7.87
N ALA A 421 -19.57 -22.57 -6.60
CA ALA A 421 -20.20 -23.83 -6.19
C ALA A 421 -21.64 -23.92 -6.73
N PRO A 422 -22.09 -25.11 -7.15
CA PRO A 422 -23.41 -25.35 -7.72
C PRO A 422 -24.56 -25.09 -6.73
#